data_ff650f23da288c5787c35632feabd09b
#
_entry.id   ff650f23da288c5787c35632feabd09b
#
_cell.length_a   1.000
_cell.length_b   1.000
_cell.length_c   1.000
_cell.angle_alpha   90.00
_cell.angle_beta   90.00
_cell.angle_gamma   90.00
#
_symmetry.space_group_name_H-M   'P 1'
#
loop_
_entity.id
_entity.type
_entity.pdbx_description
1 polymer ?
#
loop_
_entity_poly.entity_id
_entity_poly.type
_entity_poly.pdbx_seq_one_letter_code
_entity_poly.pdbx_strand_id
1 'polypeptide(L)'
;TLLIKQGAVQSVTIIAQQNIADALYTVVQNNRLKIYTDKWLTTDKDIVYEIVVPQITGMELAGSGKFKTTETIKTSKLDITVSGSGQMEVDVVTNELECDIMGSGNIAIKGSSNKTDLEISGSGAYHGFECYTANCDASISGSGLAEVSVSNSLKASVSGSGVINYTGKPKDVKKSISGSGAVNALN
;
A
#
# COMPACT_ATOMS: atom_id res chain seq x y z
N THR A 1 -11.79 9.31 -3.81
CA THR A 1 -11.23 8.03 -4.28
C THR A 1 -10.35 8.26 -5.50
N LEU A 2 -9.19 7.59 -5.54
CA LEU A 2 -8.25 7.64 -6.67
C LEU A 2 -8.19 6.25 -7.32
N LEU A 3 -8.50 6.19 -8.61
CA LEU A 3 -8.47 5.00 -9.44
C LEU A 3 -7.29 5.11 -10.41
N ILE A 4 -6.41 4.12 -10.46
CA ILE A 4 -5.23 4.16 -11.32
C ILE A 4 -5.06 2.86 -12.10
N LYS A 5 -4.56 3.00 -13.34
CA LYS A 5 -4.12 1.88 -14.18
C LYS A 5 -2.93 2.24 -15.06
N GLN A 6 -2.28 1.22 -15.59
CA GLN A 6 -1.29 1.39 -16.64
C GLN A 6 -1.94 1.52 -18.02
N GLY A 7 -1.39 2.40 -18.85
CA GLY A 7 -1.83 2.59 -20.23
C GLY A 7 -0.90 3.51 -21.01
N ALA A 8 -0.83 3.34 -22.32
CA ALA A 8 0.12 4.05 -23.18
C ALA A 8 -0.11 5.57 -23.23
N VAL A 9 -1.35 6.01 -23.09
CA VAL A 9 -1.72 7.44 -23.13
C VAL A 9 -1.97 7.94 -21.73
N GLN A 10 -1.15 8.90 -21.29
CA GLN A 10 -1.31 9.51 -19.97
C GLN A 10 -2.56 10.38 -19.91
N SER A 11 -3.35 10.21 -18.87
CA SER A 11 -4.49 11.06 -18.59
C SER A 11 -4.79 11.17 -17.10
N VAL A 12 -5.36 12.29 -16.70
CA VAL A 12 -5.95 12.52 -15.38
C VAL A 12 -7.34 13.09 -15.60
N THR A 13 -8.35 12.40 -15.14
CA THR A 13 -9.75 12.86 -15.15
C THR A 13 -10.20 13.07 -13.72
N ILE A 14 -10.83 14.21 -13.46
CA ILE A 14 -11.38 14.56 -12.15
C ILE A 14 -12.90 14.60 -12.27
N ILE A 15 -13.58 13.81 -11.47
CA ILE A 15 -15.03 13.77 -11.37
C ILE A 15 -15.40 14.35 -10.00
N ALA A 16 -15.91 15.58 -9.99
CA ALA A 16 -16.28 16.31 -8.79
C ALA A 16 -17.34 17.36 -9.09
N GLN A 17 -17.94 17.93 -8.05
CA GLN A 17 -18.75 19.15 -8.21
C GLN A 17 -17.84 20.31 -8.66
N GLN A 18 -18.35 21.25 -9.47
CA GLN A 18 -17.56 22.33 -10.07
C GLN A 18 -16.79 23.15 -9.02
N ASN A 19 -17.49 23.56 -7.95
CA ASN A 19 -16.88 24.31 -6.85
C ASN A 19 -15.78 23.54 -6.09
N ILE A 20 -15.81 22.22 -6.13
CA ILE A 20 -14.77 21.35 -5.57
C ILE A 20 -13.62 21.20 -6.56
N ALA A 21 -13.93 20.95 -7.84
CA ALA A 21 -12.92 20.81 -8.89
C ALA A 21 -11.98 22.02 -8.97
N ASP A 22 -12.50 23.23 -8.78
CA ASP A 22 -11.74 24.48 -8.77
C ASP A 22 -10.74 24.63 -7.60
N ALA A 23 -10.89 23.80 -6.56
CA ALA A 23 -10.01 23.77 -5.39
C ALA A 23 -9.03 22.58 -5.39
N LEU A 24 -9.05 21.77 -6.45
CA LEU A 24 -8.19 20.61 -6.59
C LEU A 24 -7.01 20.93 -7.51
N TYR A 25 -5.81 20.60 -7.04
CA TYR A 25 -4.58 20.84 -7.78
C TYR A 25 -3.94 19.53 -8.22
N THR A 26 -3.50 19.50 -9.47
CA THR A 26 -2.68 18.43 -10.03
C THR A 26 -1.40 19.03 -10.60
N VAL A 27 -0.25 18.56 -10.12
CA VAL A 27 1.07 19.05 -10.56
C VAL A 27 1.96 17.85 -10.84
N VAL A 28 2.64 17.88 -11.98
CA VAL A 28 3.70 16.90 -12.30
C VAL A 28 5.05 17.56 -12.06
N GLN A 29 5.82 17.00 -11.13
CA GLN A 29 7.16 17.46 -10.80
C GLN A 29 8.08 16.26 -10.55
N ASN A 30 9.26 16.25 -11.16
CA ASN A 30 10.24 15.17 -11.01
C ASN A 30 9.63 13.76 -11.27
N ASN A 31 8.85 13.63 -12.34
CA ASN A 31 8.15 12.40 -12.72
C ASN A 31 7.13 11.90 -11.66
N ARG A 32 6.70 12.76 -10.75
CA ARG A 32 5.69 12.47 -9.73
C ARG A 32 4.46 13.32 -9.96
N LEU A 33 3.30 12.69 -10.12
CA LEU A 33 2.01 13.36 -10.11
C LEU A 33 1.62 13.60 -8.64
N LYS A 34 1.41 14.85 -8.28
CA LYS A 34 0.86 15.26 -6.98
C LYS A 34 -0.57 15.73 -7.17
N ILE A 35 -1.46 15.24 -6.32
CA ILE A 35 -2.85 15.63 -6.24
C ILE A 35 -3.10 16.13 -4.82
N TYR A 36 -3.54 17.38 -4.68
CA TYR A 36 -3.74 17.96 -3.35
C TYR A 36 -4.77 19.10 -3.39
N THR A 37 -5.18 19.53 -2.23
CA THR A 37 -6.00 20.74 -2.01
C THR A 37 -5.34 21.57 -0.91
N ASP A 38 -5.44 22.87 -1.01
CA ASP A 38 -5.01 23.86 -0.01
C ASP A 38 -6.17 24.36 0.85
N LYS A 39 -7.38 23.86 0.62
CA LYS A 39 -8.61 24.25 1.31
C LYS A 39 -9.28 23.07 1.98
N TRP A 40 -9.98 23.34 3.08
CA TRP A 40 -10.92 22.37 3.61
C TRP A 40 -12.09 22.21 2.64
N LEU A 41 -12.31 20.99 2.20
CA LEU A 41 -13.39 20.66 1.28
C LEU A 41 -14.55 20.06 2.08
N THR A 42 -15.73 20.64 1.92
CA THR A 42 -16.99 20.05 2.42
C THR A 42 -17.82 19.67 1.21
N THR A 43 -18.07 18.40 1.04
CA THR A 43 -18.86 17.86 -0.08
C THR A 43 -19.62 16.62 0.40
N ASP A 44 -20.82 16.46 -0.09
CA ASP A 44 -21.68 15.27 0.09
C ASP A 44 -21.50 14.24 -1.03
N LYS A 45 -20.70 14.58 -2.05
CA LYS A 45 -20.43 13.70 -3.20
C LYS A 45 -18.97 13.26 -3.21
N ASP A 46 -18.77 12.06 -3.73
CA ASP A 46 -17.42 11.52 -3.91
C ASP A 46 -16.62 12.33 -4.94
N ILE A 47 -15.37 12.59 -4.59
CA ILE A 47 -14.37 13.09 -5.52
C ILE A 47 -13.65 11.86 -6.07
N VAL A 48 -13.69 11.67 -7.39
CA VAL A 48 -13.02 10.55 -8.05
C VAL A 48 -11.97 11.07 -9.01
N TYR A 49 -10.77 10.52 -8.92
CA TYR A 49 -9.69 10.72 -9.88
C TYR A 49 -9.51 9.42 -10.66
N GLU A 50 -9.50 9.52 -11.97
CA GLU A 50 -9.13 8.41 -12.87
C GLU A 50 -7.78 8.76 -13.51
N ILE A 51 -6.78 7.93 -13.26
CA ILE A 51 -5.40 8.17 -13.68
C ILE A 51 -4.94 7.02 -14.57
N VAL A 52 -4.43 7.36 -15.74
CA VAL A 52 -3.76 6.43 -16.63
C VAL A 52 -2.32 6.88 -16.83
N VAL A 53 -1.36 6.00 -16.58
CA VAL A 53 0.06 6.27 -16.77
C VAL A 53 0.78 5.04 -17.34
N PRO A 54 1.83 5.18 -18.16
CA PRO A 54 2.48 4.04 -18.79
C PRO A 54 3.28 3.18 -17.80
N GLN A 55 3.81 3.79 -16.75
CA GLN A 55 4.61 3.11 -15.75
C GLN A 55 4.29 3.62 -14.35
N ILE A 56 4.24 2.71 -13.38
CA ILE A 56 4.03 3.01 -11.98
C ILE A 56 5.15 2.33 -11.20
N THR A 57 5.93 3.12 -10.49
CA THR A 57 7.03 2.65 -9.63
C THR A 57 6.85 3.07 -8.18
N GLY A 58 5.87 3.94 -7.88
CA GLY A 58 5.58 4.38 -6.53
C GLY A 58 4.19 4.97 -6.41
N MET A 59 3.59 4.78 -5.25
CA MET A 59 2.28 5.30 -4.84
C MET A 59 2.34 5.78 -3.40
N GLU A 60 1.92 7.02 -3.16
CA GLU A 60 1.91 7.61 -1.84
C GLU A 60 0.53 8.18 -1.53
N LEU A 61 -0.01 7.83 -0.38
CA LEU A 61 -1.27 8.35 0.13
C LEU A 61 -1.07 8.99 1.49
N ALA A 62 -1.18 10.31 1.53
CA ALA A 62 -1.17 11.07 2.77
C ALA A 62 -2.59 11.45 3.17
N GLY A 63 -2.95 11.24 4.44
CA GLY A 63 -4.29 11.56 4.96
C GLY A 63 -5.25 10.38 5.00
N SER A 64 -6.53 10.57 4.60
CA SER A 64 -7.63 9.60 4.80
C SER A 64 -8.30 9.12 3.51
N GLY A 65 -7.72 9.37 2.35
CA GLY A 65 -8.28 9.00 1.07
C GLY A 65 -8.31 7.50 0.79
N LYS A 66 -8.89 7.17 -0.37
CA LYS A 66 -8.83 5.81 -0.92
C LYS A 66 -8.10 5.79 -2.25
N PHE A 67 -7.25 4.81 -2.41
CA PHE A 67 -6.48 4.58 -3.62
C PHE A 67 -6.73 3.13 -4.09
N LYS A 68 -7.02 2.95 -5.38
CA LYS A 68 -7.28 1.63 -5.93
C LYS A 68 -6.70 1.48 -7.32
N THR A 69 -6.03 0.36 -7.58
CA THR A 69 -5.71 -0.05 -8.96
C THR A 69 -6.91 -0.71 -9.58
N THR A 70 -7.25 -0.36 -10.82
CA THR A 70 -8.37 -0.97 -11.54
C THR A 70 -7.94 -2.17 -12.40
N GLU A 71 -6.64 -2.31 -12.60
CA GLU A 71 -5.99 -3.42 -13.32
C GLU A 71 -4.70 -3.81 -12.60
N THR A 72 -4.17 -5.00 -12.89
CA THR A 72 -2.89 -5.46 -12.32
C THR A 72 -1.74 -4.60 -12.82
N ILE A 73 -1.00 -3.98 -11.90
CA ILE A 73 0.22 -3.21 -12.17
C ILE A 73 1.37 -4.18 -12.43
N LYS A 74 2.08 -3.99 -13.53
CA LYS A 74 3.28 -4.76 -13.88
C LYS A 74 4.49 -3.85 -13.87
N THR A 75 5.43 -4.11 -12.96
CA THR A 75 6.64 -3.30 -12.81
C THR A 75 7.78 -4.15 -12.24
N SER A 76 9.01 -3.67 -12.32
CA SER A 76 10.15 -4.35 -11.68
C SER A 76 10.24 -4.05 -10.19
N LYS A 77 9.86 -2.83 -9.78
CA LYS A 77 9.80 -2.39 -8.39
C LYS A 77 8.58 -1.50 -8.18
N LEU A 78 7.91 -1.68 -7.03
CA LEU A 78 6.81 -0.83 -6.59
C LEU A 78 7.00 -0.44 -5.13
N ASP A 79 7.02 0.87 -4.86
CA ASP A 79 7.08 1.45 -3.53
C ASP A 79 5.69 2.00 -3.18
N ILE A 80 5.14 1.60 -2.04
CA ILE A 80 3.82 2.00 -1.57
C ILE A 80 3.95 2.60 -0.18
N THR A 81 3.46 3.83 0.01
CA THR A 81 3.48 4.50 1.30
C THR A 81 2.09 5.00 1.67
N VAL A 82 1.64 4.68 2.88
CA VAL A 82 0.42 5.23 3.49
C VAL A 82 0.79 5.97 4.76
N SER A 83 0.56 7.29 4.76
CA SER A 83 0.76 8.15 5.93
C SER A 83 -0.58 8.68 6.42
N GLY A 84 -1.01 8.27 7.61
CA GLY A 84 -2.29 8.66 8.20
C GLY A 84 -3.29 7.50 8.34
N SER A 85 -4.52 7.67 7.87
CA SER A 85 -5.62 6.68 8.01
C SER A 85 -6.22 6.25 6.66
N GLY A 86 -5.51 6.48 5.58
CA GLY A 86 -5.95 6.15 4.22
C GLY A 86 -5.98 4.65 3.93
N GLN A 87 -6.60 4.29 2.82
CA GLN A 87 -6.75 2.91 2.37
C GLN A 87 -6.21 2.75 0.95
N MET A 88 -5.38 1.74 0.72
CA MET A 88 -4.93 1.34 -0.61
C MET A 88 -5.35 -0.09 -0.94
N GLU A 89 -5.90 -0.28 -2.14
CA GLU A 89 -6.18 -1.60 -2.72
C GLU A 89 -5.34 -1.73 -4.01
N VAL A 90 -4.38 -2.64 -4.02
CA VAL A 90 -3.40 -2.74 -5.11
C VAL A 90 -3.31 -4.16 -5.64
N ASP A 91 -3.46 -4.31 -6.96
CA ASP A 91 -3.18 -5.54 -7.68
C ASP A 91 -1.85 -5.39 -8.42
N VAL A 92 -0.85 -6.24 -8.12
CA VAL A 92 0.51 -6.06 -8.63
C VAL A 92 1.23 -7.37 -8.95
N VAL A 93 2.02 -7.35 -10.01
CA VAL A 93 3.05 -8.34 -10.30
C VAL A 93 4.38 -7.61 -10.43
N THR A 94 5.31 -7.88 -9.51
CA THR A 94 6.59 -7.17 -9.43
C THR A 94 7.74 -8.09 -8.99
N ASN A 95 8.99 -7.67 -9.15
CA ASN A 95 10.12 -8.34 -8.51
C ASN A 95 10.30 -7.86 -7.06
N GLU A 96 10.19 -6.55 -6.83
CA GLU A 96 10.37 -5.94 -5.52
C GLU A 96 9.15 -5.12 -5.15
N LEU A 97 8.62 -5.36 -3.95
CA LEU A 97 7.53 -4.64 -3.35
C LEU A 97 7.99 -4.06 -2.01
N GLU A 98 7.89 -2.75 -1.87
CA GLU A 98 8.17 -2.06 -0.62
C GLU A 98 6.88 -1.39 -0.13
N CYS A 99 6.49 -1.65 1.12
CA CYS A 99 5.25 -1.14 1.70
C CYS A 99 5.50 -0.53 3.06
N ASP A 100 5.22 0.77 3.17
CA ASP A 100 5.34 1.53 4.42
C ASP A 100 3.97 2.02 4.89
N ILE A 101 3.62 1.72 6.13
CA ILE A 101 2.42 2.22 6.78
C ILE A 101 2.81 3.02 8.02
N MET A 102 2.58 4.32 7.98
CA MET A 102 2.82 5.23 9.09
C MET A 102 1.49 5.76 9.62
N GLY A 103 1.06 5.26 10.78
CA GLY A 103 -0.22 5.64 11.40
C GLY A 103 -1.21 4.49 11.51
N SER A 104 -2.45 4.69 11.05
CA SER A 104 -3.56 3.72 11.16
C SER A 104 -4.15 3.34 9.80
N GLY A 105 -3.43 3.60 8.72
CA GLY A 105 -3.87 3.27 7.37
C GLY A 105 -3.84 1.77 7.07
N ASN A 106 -4.48 1.40 5.94
CA ASN A 106 -4.58 0.01 5.53
C ASN A 106 -4.10 -0.15 4.08
N ILE A 107 -3.33 -1.20 3.83
CA ILE A 107 -2.95 -1.63 2.49
C ILE A 107 -3.48 -3.05 2.27
N ALA A 108 -4.31 -3.24 1.27
CA ALA A 108 -4.72 -4.55 0.77
C ALA A 108 -4.02 -4.81 -0.57
N ILE A 109 -3.25 -5.88 -0.64
CA ILE A 109 -2.47 -6.23 -1.83
C ILE A 109 -2.82 -7.63 -2.30
N LYS A 110 -2.90 -7.79 -3.63
CA LYS A 110 -3.00 -9.08 -4.30
C LYS A 110 -2.05 -9.16 -5.49
N GLY A 111 -1.75 -10.39 -5.91
CA GLY A 111 -0.85 -10.68 -7.03
C GLY A 111 0.41 -11.42 -6.61
N SER A 112 1.59 -10.93 -7.00
CA SER A 112 2.85 -11.60 -6.64
C SER A 112 4.06 -10.68 -6.63
N SER A 113 5.06 -11.05 -5.79
CA SER A 113 6.39 -10.44 -5.75
C SER A 113 7.48 -11.49 -5.52
N ASN A 114 8.71 -11.24 -5.93
CA ASN A 114 9.85 -12.06 -5.51
C ASN A 114 10.34 -11.68 -4.10
N LYS A 115 10.32 -10.37 -3.82
CA LYS A 115 10.72 -9.83 -2.53
C LYS A 115 9.71 -8.81 -2.06
N THR A 116 9.32 -8.90 -0.79
CA THR A 116 8.50 -7.92 -0.12
C THR A 116 9.21 -7.42 1.12
N ASP A 117 9.39 -6.10 1.21
CA ASP A 117 9.83 -5.39 2.40
C ASP A 117 8.61 -4.63 2.94
N LEU A 118 8.22 -4.90 4.20
CA LEU A 118 7.04 -4.33 4.84
C LEU A 118 7.41 -3.68 6.17
N GLU A 119 7.08 -2.40 6.31
CA GLU A 119 7.22 -1.70 7.57
C GLU A 119 5.88 -1.10 8.02
N ILE A 120 5.49 -1.37 9.27
CA ILE A 120 4.32 -0.77 9.89
C ILE A 120 4.75 -0.05 11.17
N SER A 121 4.59 1.27 11.15
CA SER A 121 4.81 2.14 12.30
C SER A 121 3.48 2.70 12.79
N GLY A 122 2.94 2.14 13.87
CA GLY A 122 1.65 2.54 14.45
C GLY A 122 0.65 1.38 14.60
N SER A 123 -0.59 1.61 14.18
CA SER A 123 -1.70 0.64 14.33
C SER A 123 -2.34 0.25 13.00
N GLY A 124 -1.67 0.51 11.90
CA GLY A 124 -2.15 0.19 10.57
C GLY A 124 -2.17 -1.31 10.26
N ALA A 125 -2.74 -1.67 9.12
CA ALA A 125 -2.82 -3.05 8.70
C ALA A 125 -2.36 -3.27 7.24
N TYR A 126 -1.65 -4.36 7.03
CA TYR A 126 -1.29 -4.88 5.72
C TYR A 126 -1.99 -6.23 5.49
N HIS A 127 -2.82 -6.32 4.47
CA HIS A 127 -3.57 -7.51 4.08
C HIS A 127 -3.00 -8.05 2.77
N GLY A 128 -2.06 -8.97 2.87
CA GLY A 128 -1.31 -9.53 1.75
C GLY A 128 -1.41 -11.04 1.59
N PHE A 129 -2.43 -11.72 2.14
CA PHE A 129 -2.58 -13.16 1.92
C PHE A 129 -2.82 -13.53 0.46
N GLU A 130 -3.38 -12.60 -0.33
CA GLU A 130 -3.59 -12.80 -1.77
C GLU A 130 -2.39 -12.31 -2.62
N CYS A 131 -1.30 -11.86 -1.99
CA CYS A 131 -0.04 -11.51 -2.65
C CYS A 131 1.04 -12.53 -2.32
N TYR A 132 1.33 -13.42 -3.26
CA TYR A 132 2.31 -14.49 -3.07
C TYR A 132 3.72 -13.94 -3.21
N THR A 133 4.51 -14.01 -2.12
CA THR A 133 5.91 -13.58 -2.15
C THR A 133 6.88 -14.74 -1.91
N ALA A 134 8.04 -14.70 -2.56
CA ALA A 134 9.07 -15.69 -2.29
C ALA A 134 9.80 -15.37 -0.98
N ASN A 135 10.22 -14.13 -0.79
CA ASN A 135 10.99 -13.68 0.37
C ASN A 135 10.33 -12.45 0.99
N CYS A 136 10.10 -12.46 2.29
CA CYS A 136 9.47 -11.36 3.01
C CYS A 136 10.32 -10.93 4.22
N ASP A 137 10.60 -9.63 4.33
CA ASP A 137 11.06 -8.97 5.56
C ASP A 137 9.92 -8.09 6.07
N ALA A 138 9.32 -8.45 7.20
CA ALA A 138 8.19 -7.73 7.76
C ALA A 138 8.53 -7.21 9.16
N SER A 139 8.34 -5.92 9.37
CA SER A 139 8.61 -5.23 10.62
C SER A 139 7.40 -4.45 11.11
N ILE A 140 7.04 -4.63 12.38
CA ILE A 140 5.99 -3.85 13.05
C ILE A 140 6.58 -3.15 14.27
N SER A 141 6.40 -1.84 14.31
CA SER A 141 6.65 -1.02 15.49
C SER A 141 5.33 -0.41 15.96
N GLY A 142 4.75 -0.97 17.02
CA GLY A 142 3.45 -0.56 17.57
C GLY A 142 2.45 -1.70 17.73
N SER A 143 1.20 -1.50 17.30
CA SER A 143 0.08 -2.44 17.45
C SER A 143 -0.55 -2.86 16.13
N GLY A 144 0.18 -2.72 15.03
CA GLY A 144 -0.29 -3.02 13.69
C GLY A 144 -0.51 -4.52 13.43
N LEU A 145 -1.09 -4.81 12.27
CA LEU A 145 -1.32 -6.15 11.76
C LEU A 145 -0.64 -6.32 10.40
N ALA A 146 0.11 -7.40 10.23
CA ALA A 146 0.61 -7.83 8.93
C ALA A 146 0.13 -9.24 8.60
N GLU A 147 -0.43 -9.42 7.41
CA GLU A 147 -0.86 -10.70 6.86
C GLU A 147 -0.08 -10.96 5.57
N VAL A 148 0.77 -11.99 5.54
CA VAL A 148 1.67 -12.25 4.42
C VAL A 148 1.61 -13.70 3.94
N SER A 149 1.75 -13.93 2.65
CA SER A 149 1.83 -15.27 2.05
C SER A 149 3.23 -15.51 1.51
N VAL A 150 4.01 -16.43 2.13
CA VAL A 150 5.46 -16.58 1.91
C VAL A 150 5.83 -18.00 1.55
N SER A 151 6.68 -18.18 0.53
CA SER A 151 7.06 -19.50 0.05
C SER A 151 8.51 -19.93 0.31
N ASN A 152 9.45 -18.99 0.50
CA ASN A 152 10.88 -19.33 0.65
C ASN A 152 11.47 -18.85 1.98
N SER A 153 11.48 -17.55 2.26
CA SER A 153 12.04 -17.02 3.51
C SER A 153 11.19 -15.93 4.13
N LEU A 154 11.01 -15.97 5.43
CA LEU A 154 10.36 -14.95 6.22
C LEU A 154 11.28 -14.44 7.33
N LYS A 155 11.54 -13.15 7.34
CA LYS A 155 12.07 -12.46 8.52
C LYS A 155 10.96 -11.58 9.08
N ALA A 156 10.57 -11.83 10.32
CA ALA A 156 9.47 -11.17 10.99
C ALA A 156 9.93 -10.54 12.31
N SER A 157 9.79 -9.22 12.43
CA SER A 157 10.19 -8.45 13.60
C SER A 157 9.00 -7.69 14.17
N VAL A 158 8.75 -7.82 15.47
CA VAL A 158 7.67 -7.08 16.16
C VAL A 158 8.26 -6.38 17.37
N SER A 159 8.08 -5.07 17.43
CA SER A 159 8.37 -4.25 18.60
C SER A 159 7.08 -3.61 19.10
N GLY A 160 6.53 -4.09 20.21
CA GLY A 160 5.26 -3.66 20.77
C GLY A 160 4.23 -4.78 20.88
N SER A 161 2.98 -4.52 20.49
CA SER A 161 1.85 -5.47 20.61
C SER A 161 1.28 -5.89 19.24
N GLY A 162 1.99 -5.61 18.16
CA GLY A 162 1.58 -5.95 16.81
C GLY A 162 1.57 -7.46 16.53
N VAL A 163 0.94 -7.84 15.43
CA VAL A 163 0.80 -9.24 15.04
C VAL A 163 1.21 -9.42 13.56
N ILE A 164 2.07 -10.39 13.30
CA ILE A 164 2.38 -10.85 11.95
C ILE A 164 1.80 -12.26 11.79
N ASN A 165 0.82 -12.40 10.90
CA ASN A 165 0.27 -13.68 10.49
C ASN A 165 0.84 -14.05 9.12
N TYR A 166 1.29 -15.28 8.97
CA TYR A 166 1.77 -15.74 7.68
C TYR A 166 1.16 -17.07 7.26
N THR A 167 0.95 -17.21 5.96
CA THR A 167 0.56 -18.46 5.27
C THR A 167 1.69 -18.95 4.38
N GLY A 168 1.54 -20.16 3.86
CA GLY A 168 2.56 -20.81 3.04
C GLY A 168 3.51 -21.69 3.88
N LYS A 169 4.56 -22.17 3.22
CA LYS A 169 5.55 -23.08 3.84
C LYS A 169 6.97 -22.56 3.59
N PRO A 170 7.35 -21.41 4.16
CA PRO A 170 8.69 -20.88 3.98
C PRO A 170 9.75 -21.85 4.55
N LYS A 171 10.87 -22.00 3.85
CA LYS A 171 11.97 -22.89 4.24
C LYS A 171 12.80 -22.33 5.39
N ASP A 172 12.86 -21.00 5.50
CA ASP A 172 13.55 -20.29 6.57
C ASP A 172 12.61 -19.26 7.21
N VAL A 173 12.48 -19.33 8.54
CA VAL A 173 11.66 -18.39 9.31
C VAL A 173 12.46 -17.85 10.48
N LYS A 174 12.76 -16.55 10.46
CA LYS A 174 13.42 -15.83 11.55
C LYS A 174 12.42 -14.90 12.22
N LYS A 175 12.22 -15.08 13.53
CA LYS A 175 11.30 -14.27 14.34
C LYS A 175 12.08 -13.51 15.40
N SER A 176 11.76 -12.21 15.55
CA SER A 176 12.26 -11.37 16.64
C SER A 176 11.10 -10.62 17.25
N ILE A 177 10.83 -10.82 18.52
CA ILE A 177 9.69 -10.20 19.21
C ILE A 177 10.21 -9.50 20.45
N SER A 178 9.91 -8.19 20.54
CA SER A 178 10.16 -7.37 21.71
C SER A 178 8.85 -6.73 22.15
N GLY A 179 8.28 -7.20 23.25
CA GLY A 179 6.96 -6.78 23.76
C GLY A 179 5.95 -7.91 23.84
N SER A 180 4.67 -7.59 23.66
CA SER A 180 3.54 -8.54 23.77
C SER A 180 2.98 -8.98 22.41
N GLY A 181 3.67 -8.68 21.33
CA GLY A 181 3.27 -9.04 19.98
C GLY A 181 3.40 -10.52 19.65
N ALA A 182 2.98 -10.91 18.45
CA ALA A 182 3.00 -12.30 18.01
C ALA A 182 3.39 -12.47 16.54
N VAL A 183 3.98 -13.64 16.21
CA VAL A 183 4.23 -14.08 14.82
C VAL A 183 3.68 -15.50 14.67
N ASN A 184 2.57 -15.63 13.94
CA ASN A 184 1.78 -16.84 13.83
C ASN A 184 1.82 -17.44 12.43
N ALA A 185 1.99 -18.77 12.34
CA ALA A 185 1.74 -19.51 11.11
C ALA A 185 0.25 -19.88 11.04
N LEU A 186 -0.40 -19.51 9.93
CA LEU A 186 -1.78 -19.92 9.63
C LEU A 186 -1.73 -20.99 8.52
N ASN A 187 -2.31 -22.14 8.78
CA ASN A 187 -2.32 -23.26 7.84
C ASN A 187 -3.60 -23.26 7.01
#